data_1510570e67f515e582af01b9eed52621
#
_entry.id   1510570e67f515e582af01b9eed52621
#
_cell.length_a   1.000
_cell.length_b   1.000
_cell.length_c   1.000
_cell.angle_alpha   90.00
_cell.angle_beta   90.00
_cell.angle_gamma   90.00
#
_symmetry.space_group_name_H-M   'P 1'
#
loop_
_entity.id
_entity.type
_entity.pdbx_description
1 polymer ?
#
loop_
_entity_poly.entity_id
_entity_poly.type
_entity_poly.pdbx_seq_one_letter_code
_entity_poly.pdbx_strand_id
1 'polypeptide(L)'
;RQEIALRYANCDVNIFGDPAGDFRAQTDESTPFQILRGAGLKARPTHSNDVSLRLESVSGPLQRMVDGNSGVLIDYRCKELIKGFEGGYHYRRMQVSGERYEDKPSKDRFSHIHDALQYLMLGSGEGRQVMGQFKTVNAFNAKTSFDVFTRQPKPQRRQGLWSRM
;
A
#
# COMPACT_ATOMS: atom_id res chain seq x y z
N ARG A 1 -5.26 17.52 -5.23
CA ARG A 1 -4.57 18.24 -4.16
C ARG A 1 -5.51 18.77 -3.09
N GLN A 2 -6.57 19.53 -3.47
CA GLN A 2 -7.52 20.12 -2.52
C GLN A 2 -8.18 19.07 -1.63
N GLU A 3 -8.64 17.96 -2.18
CA GLU A 3 -9.29 16.89 -1.41
C GLU A 3 -8.33 16.21 -0.41
N ILE A 4 -7.08 15.98 -0.81
CA ILE A 4 -6.05 15.43 0.09
C ILE A 4 -5.78 16.43 1.22
N ALA A 5 -5.63 17.71 0.91
CA ALA A 5 -5.40 18.75 1.90
C ALA A 5 -6.57 18.91 2.90
N LEU A 6 -7.81 18.76 2.42
CA LEU A 6 -8.99 18.84 3.28
C LEU A 6 -9.16 17.60 4.18
N ARG A 7 -8.96 16.40 3.62
CA ARG A 7 -9.15 15.15 4.36
C ARG A 7 -8.00 14.78 5.27
N TYR A 8 -6.77 15.18 4.91
CA TYR A 8 -5.52 14.76 5.54
C TYR A 8 -4.62 15.94 5.89
N ALA A 9 -5.21 17.07 6.34
CA ALA A 9 -4.51 18.34 6.58
C ALA A 9 -3.29 18.22 7.51
N ASN A 10 -3.34 17.30 8.47
CA ASN A 10 -2.29 17.09 9.48
C ASN A 10 -1.50 15.79 9.27
N CYS A 11 -1.63 15.17 8.08
CA CYS A 11 -0.96 13.92 7.76
C CYS A 11 0.20 14.15 6.79
N ASP A 12 1.28 13.41 6.98
CA ASP A 12 2.33 13.28 5.97
C ASP A 12 1.90 12.25 4.94
N VAL A 13 1.39 12.72 3.79
CA VAL A 13 0.84 11.88 2.73
C VAL A 13 1.92 11.53 1.73
N ASN A 14 2.24 10.24 1.61
CA ASN A 14 3.11 9.69 0.58
C ASN A 14 2.29 8.94 -0.46
N ILE A 15 2.56 9.16 -1.75
CA ILE A 15 1.87 8.54 -2.87
C ILE A 15 2.85 7.61 -3.58
N PHE A 16 2.42 6.38 -3.80
CA PHE A 16 3.17 5.37 -4.54
C PHE A 16 2.39 4.93 -5.78
N GLY A 17 3.09 4.57 -6.83
CA GLY A 17 2.46 4.11 -8.06
C GLY A 17 3.38 3.29 -8.94
N ASP A 18 2.84 2.88 -10.08
CA ASP A 18 3.54 2.11 -11.09
C ASP A 18 4.81 2.82 -11.58
N PRO A 19 5.98 2.17 -11.56
CA PRO A 19 7.20 2.72 -12.17
C PRO A 19 7.04 3.17 -13.62
N ALA A 20 6.14 2.53 -14.37
CA ALA A 20 5.84 2.96 -15.74
C ALA A 20 5.33 4.41 -15.85
N GLY A 21 4.74 4.93 -14.77
CA GLY A 21 4.31 6.34 -14.70
C GLY A 21 5.47 7.36 -14.62
N ASP A 22 6.72 6.91 -14.49
CA ASP A 22 7.90 7.80 -14.55
C ASP A 22 8.55 7.83 -15.96
N PHE A 23 8.06 7.02 -16.90
CA PHE A 23 8.49 7.08 -18.28
C PHE A 23 7.77 8.22 -19.02
N ARG A 24 8.54 8.98 -19.84
CA ARG A 24 7.99 10.05 -20.67
C ARG A 24 7.05 9.46 -21.73
N ALA A 25 5.86 10.04 -21.85
CA ALA A 25 5.02 9.78 -23.00
C ALA A 25 5.67 10.38 -24.26
N GLN A 26 5.51 9.74 -25.42
CA GLN A 26 6.08 10.22 -26.68
C GLN A 26 5.53 11.60 -27.09
N THR A 27 4.39 12.00 -26.55
CA THR A 27 3.67 13.24 -26.92
C THR A 27 3.70 14.32 -25.85
N ASP A 28 4.14 14.00 -24.62
CA ASP A 28 4.17 14.96 -23.52
C ASP A 28 5.53 14.89 -22.81
N GLU A 29 6.14 16.04 -22.55
CA GLU A 29 7.45 16.12 -21.89
C GLU A 29 7.37 15.81 -20.39
N SER A 30 6.17 15.84 -19.79
CA SER A 30 5.95 15.67 -18.37
C SER A 30 5.45 14.28 -18.02
N THR A 31 6.07 13.64 -17.03
CA THR A 31 5.58 12.36 -16.49
C THR A 31 4.45 12.57 -15.49
N PRO A 32 3.53 11.60 -15.29
CA PRO A 32 2.52 11.66 -14.25
C PRO A 32 3.08 11.99 -12.85
N PHE A 33 4.24 11.44 -12.49
CA PHE A 33 4.89 11.75 -11.21
C PHE A 33 5.43 13.19 -11.16
N GLN A 34 5.93 13.73 -12.27
CA GLN A 34 6.36 15.14 -12.33
C GLN A 34 5.18 16.08 -12.11
N ILE A 35 4.03 15.80 -12.70
CA ILE A 35 2.79 16.58 -12.54
C ILE A 35 2.34 16.55 -11.06
N LEU A 36 2.34 15.37 -10.43
CA LEU A 36 1.96 15.23 -9.03
C LEU A 36 2.94 15.98 -8.10
N ARG A 37 4.25 15.85 -8.35
CA ARG A 37 5.29 16.56 -7.58
C ARG A 37 5.19 18.08 -7.79
N GLY A 38 4.94 18.54 -9.01
CA GLY A 38 4.69 19.96 -9.33
C GLY A 38 3.46 20.51 -8.60
N ALA A 39 2.47 19.67 -8.32
CA ALA A 39 1.34 20.01 -7.48
C ALA A 39 1.65 19.99 -5.96
N GLY A 40 2.91 19.74 -5.56
CA GLY A 40 3.35 19.70 -4.16
C GLY A 40 2.99 18.39 -3.43
N LEU A 41 2.75 17.30 -4.16
CA LEU A 41 2.49 15.98 -3.58
C LEU A 41 3.79 15.16 -3.52
N LYS A 42 3.98 14.40 -2.45
CA LYS A 42 5.12 13.49 -2.29
C LYS A 42 4.86 12.19 -3.06
N ALA A 43 4.91 12.27 -4.40
CA ALA A 43 4.65 11.14 -5.27
C ALA A 43 5.95 10.52 -5.80
N ARG A 44 6.05 9.19 -5.76
CA ARG A 44 7.20 8.45 -6.25
C ARG A 44 6.80 7.09 -6.81
N PRO A 45 7.51 6.59 -7.83
CA PRO A 45 7.35 5.24 -8.31
C PRO A 45 7.80 4.24 -7.25
N THR A 46 7.24 3.04 -7.28
CA THR A 46 7.77 1.90 -6.53
C THR A 46 9.07 1.41 -7.19
N HIS A 47 9.88 0.66 -6.43
CA HIS A 47 11.16 0.17 -6.92
C HIS A 47 11.06 -1.00 -7.91
N SER A 48 9.90 -1.62 -8.03
CA SER A 48 9.65 -2.77 -8.91
C SER A 48 8.22 -2.77 -9.42
N ASN A 49 8.01 -3.35 -10.61
CA ASN A 49 6.71 -3.67 -11.18
C ASN A 49 6.48 -5.19 -11.28
N ASP A 50 7.34 -6.00 -10.64
CA ASP A 50 7.17 -7.45 -10.61
C ASP A 50 5.87 -7.82 -9.90
N VAL A 51 5.03 -8.63 -10.58
CA VAL A 51 3.69 -8.99 -10.09
C VAL A 51 3.78 -9.86 -8.85
N SER A 52 4.72 -10.80 -8.81
CA SER A 52 4.88 -11.71 -7.66
C SER A 52 5.27 -10.93 -6.41
N LEU A 53 6.24 -10.01 -6.54
CA LEU A 53 6.67 -9.15 -5.45
C LEU A 53 5.54 -8.22 -4.96
N ARG A 54 4.74 -7.70 -5.88
CA ARG A 54 3.59 -6.86 -5.54
C ARG A 54 2.51 -7.63 -4.79
N LEU A 55 2.18 -8.84 -5.22
CA LEU A 55 1.21 -9.72 -4.55
C LEU A 55 1.70 -10.13 -3.17
N GLU A 56 2.98 -10.50 -3.05
CA GLU A 56 3.58 -10.87 -1.76
C GLU A 56 3.59 -9.69 -0.77
N SER A 57 3.80 -8.46 -1.24
CA SER A 57 3.74 -7.28 -0.39
C SER A 57 2.37 -7.05 0.26
N VAL A 58 1.31 -7.60 -0.31
CA VAL A 58 -0.05 -7.58 0.26
C VAL A 58 -0.30 -8.81 1.12
N SER A 59 0.07 -10.01 0.66
CA SER A 59 -0.22 -11.26 1.38
C SER A 59 0.52 -11.36 2.72
N GLY A 60 1.76 -10.90 2.79
CA GLY A 60 2.54 -10.88 4.02
C GLY A 60 1.85 -10.16 5.18
N PRO A 61 1.49 -8.87 5.04
CA PRO A 61 0.77 -8.14 6.08
C PRO A 61 -0.62 -8.69 6.40
N LEU A 62 -1.34 -9.28 5.44
CA LEU A 62 -2.63 -9.92 5.69
C LEU A 62 -2.51 -11.16 6.59
N GLN A 63 -1.40 -11.89 6.51
CA GLN A 63 -1.12 -13.07 7.33
C GLN A 63 -0.49 -12.72 8.68
N ARG A 64 0.04 -11.52 8.83
CA ARG A 64 0.76 -11.09 10.02
C ARG A 64 -0.19 -10.59 11.10
N MET A 65 0.10 -10.97 12.34
CA MET A 65 -0.51 -10.39 13.53
C MET A 65 0.47 -9.41 14.19
N VAL A 66 -0.04 -8.25 14.60
CA VAL A 66 0.72 -7.21 15.33
C VAL A 66 -0.03 -6.88 16.61
N ASP A 67 0.57 -7.16 17.74
CA ASP A 67 -0.03 -6.97 19.07
C ASP A 67 -1.44 -7.59 19.20
N GLY A 68 -1.62 -8.79 18.61
CA GLY A 68 -2.89 -9.51 18.64
C GLY A 68 -3.95 -9.02 17.63
N ASN A 69 -3.62 -8.05 16.79
CA ASN A 69 -4.49 -7.53 15.72
C ASN A 69 -3.96 -7.89 14.34
N SER A 70 -4.82 -7.88 13.34
CA SER A 70 -4.40 -8.04 11.95
C SER A 70 -3.38 -6.97 11.54
N GLY A 71 -2.35 -7.36 10.81
CA GLY A 71 -1.32 -6.44 10.30
C GLY A 71 -1.85 -5.43 9.27
N VAL A 72 -3.02 -5.69 8.70
CA VAL A 72 -3.73 -4.78 7.79
C VAL A 72 -5.21 -4.73 8.14
N LEU A 73 -5.76 -3.52 8.17
CA LEU A 73 -7.18 -3.29 8.31
C LEU A 73 -7.70 -2.55 7.07
N ILE A 74 -8.77 -3.06 6.49
CA ILE A 74 -9.46 -2.47 5.35
C ILE A 74 -10.78 -1.90 5.83
N ASP A 75 -11.00 -0.61 5.62
CA ASP A 75 -12.26 0.05 5.98
C ASP A 75 -13.43 -0.55 5.16
N TYR A 76 -14.56 -0.80 5.81
CA TYR A 76 -15.77 -1.37 5.19
C TYR A 76 -16.34 -0.54 4.04
N ARG A 77 -15.97 0.73 3.94
CA ARG A 77 -16.34 1.62 2.82
C ARG A 77 -15.56 1.32 1.54
N CYS A 78 -14.44 0.60 1.63
CA CYS A 78 -13.64 0.18 0.48
C CYS A 78 -14.28 -1.01 -0.26
N LYS A 79 -15.55 -0.88 -0.63
CA LYS A 79 -16.39 -1.97 -1.15
C LYS A 79 -15.81 -2.68 -2.37
N GLU A 80 -15.25 -1.94 -3.32
CA GLU A 80 -14.67 -2.53 -4.53
C GLU A 80 -13.39 -3.32 -4.23
N LEU A 81 -12.58 -2.85 -3.28
CA LEU A 81 -11.40 -3.58 -2.82
C LEU A 81 -11.81 -4.87 -2.11
N ILE A 82 -12.80 -4.81 -1.21
CA ILE A 82 -13.32 -5.98 -0.48
C ILE A 82 -13.88 -7.01 -1.45
N LYS A 83 -14.71 -6.61 -2.42
CA LYS A 83 -15.24 -7.50 -3.47
C LYS A 83 -14.13 -8.15 -4.29
N GLY A 84 -13.05 -7.45 -4.54
CA GLY A 84 -11.87 -8.03 -5.18
C GLY A 84 -11.27 -9.17 -4.36
N PHE A 85 -11.12 -9.01 -3.05
CA PHE A 85 -10.65 -10.09 -2.16
C PHE A 85 -11.65 -11.24 -2.04
N GLU A 86 -12.95 -10.99 -2.18
CA GLU A 86 -14.01 -12.01 -2.19
C GLU A 86 -14.05 -12.84 -3.50
N GLY A 87 -13.09 -12.64 -4.41
CA GLY A 87 -12.95 -13.40 -5.65
C GLY A 87 -13.09 -12.59 -6.93
N GLY A 88 -13.38 -11.28 -6.85
CA GLY A 88 -13.42 -10.40 -8.02
C GLY A 88 -12.03 -10.26 -8.68
N TYR A 89 -10.97 -10.20 -7.89
CA TYR A 89 -9.59 -10.16 -8.38
C TYR A 89 -9.01 -11.58 -8.38
N HIS A 90 -8.90 -12.19 -9.57
CA HIS A 90 -8.56 -13.60 -9.74
C HIS A 90 -7.72 -13.86 -10.97
N TYR A 91 -7.09 -15.04 -11.02
CA TYR A 91 -6.43 -15.55 -12.22
C TYR A 91 -7.48 -16.21 -13.13
N ARG A 92 -7.47 -15.86 -14.41
CA ARG A 92 -8.37 -16.46 -15.37
C ARG A 92 -7.97 -17.90 -15.63
N ARG A 93 -8.96 -18.82 -15.63
CA ARG A 93 -8.74 -20.21 -16.00
C ARG A 93 -8.55 -20.30 -17.51
N MET A 94 -7.51 -21.02 -17.93
CA MET A 94 -7.27 -21.30 -19.34
C MET A 94 -8.16 -22.45 -19.83
N GLN A 95 -8.66 -22.33 -21.05
CA GLN A 95 -9.48 -23.39 -21.71
C GLN A 95 -8.59 -24.47 -22.32
N VAL A 96 -7.82 -25.16 -21.49
CA VAL A 96 -6.97 -26.27 -21.88
C VAL A 96 -7.29 -27.49 -21.05
N SER A 97 -6.90 -28.69 -21.53
CA SER A 97 -7.03 -29.92 -20.77
C SER A 97 -6.27 -29.82 -19.44
N GLY A 98 -7.00 -29.91 -18.33
CA GLY A 98 -6.48 -29.73 -16.97
C GLY A 98 -6.78 -28.36 -16.36
N GLU A 99 -6.48 -28.22 -15.06
CA GLU A 99 -6.62 -26.94 -14.34
C GLU A 99 -5.37 -26.09 -14.51
N ARG A 100 -5.41 -25.19 -15.48
CA ARG A 100 -4.37 -24.18 -15.70
C ARG A 100 -4.97 -22.79 -15.62
N TYR A 101 -4.20 -21.89 -15.04
CA TYR A 101 -4.53 -20.48 -14.90
C TYR A 101 -3.50 -19.62 -15.62
N GLU A 102 -3.90 -18.42 -16.01
CA GLU A 102 -2.98 -17.41 -16.56
C GLU A 102 -1.94 -17.02 -15.51
N ASP A 103 -0.73 -16.63 -15.95
CA ASP A 103 0.37 -16.25 -15.06
C ASP A 103 0.14 -14.89 -14.37
N LYS A 104 -0.86 -14.12 -14.85
CA LYS A 104 -1.21 -12.80 -14.30
C LYS A 104 -2.69 -12.73 -13.99
N PRO A 105 -3.07 -11.97 -12.96
CA PRO A 105 -4.47 -11.74 -12.64
C PRO A 105 -5.23 -11.08 -13.79
N SER A 106 -6.51 -11.38 -13.89
CA SER A 106 -7.41 -10.82 -14.90
C SER A 106 -7.43 -9.29 -14.81
N LYS A 107 -7.37 -8.61 -15.97
CA LYS A 107 -7.51 -7.16 -16.05
C LYS A 107 -8.99 -6.79 -16.20
N ASP A 108 -9.61 -6.47 -15.09
CA ASP A 108 -11.01 -6.08 -14.98
C ASP A 108 -11.16 -4.85 -14.06
N ARG A 109 -12.40 -4.52 -13.70
CA ARG A 109 -12.68 -3.37 -12.84
C ARG A 109 -12.02 -3.44 -11.45
N PHE A 110 -11.74 -4.64 -10.94
CA PHE A 110 -11.10 -4.83 -9.64
C PHE A 110 -9.58 -4.70 -9.73
N SER A 111 -9.00 -4.97 -10.89
CA SER A 111 -7.54 -4.98 -11.06
C SER A 111 -6.90 -3.63 -10.71
N HIS A 112 -7.52 -2.52 -11.09
CA HIS A 112 -6.93 -1.18 -10.85
C HIS A 112 -6.81 -0.85 -9.36
N ILE A 113 -7.83 -1.16 -8.55
CA ILE A 113 -7.78 -0.86 -7.12
C ILE A 113 -6.83 -1.82 -6.38
N HIS A 114 -6.75 -3.08 -6.82
CA HIS A 114 -5.80 -4.05 -6.29
C HIS A 114 -4.36 -3.71 -6.68
N ASP A 115 -4.11 -3.29 -7.92
CA ASP A 115 -2.81 -2.78 -8.34
C ASP A 115 -2.39 -1.57 -7.49
N ALA A 116 -3.31 -0.63 -7.23
CA ALA A 116 -3.04 0.52 -6.37
C ALA A 116 -2.68 0.11 -4.93
N LEU A 117 -3.40 -0.86 -4.34
CA LEU A 117 -3.06 -1.42 -3.04
C LEU A 117 -1.68 -2.07 -3.04
N GLN A 118 -1.36 -2.86 -4.07
CA GLN A 118 -0.06 -3.52 -4.22
C GLN A 118 1.09 -2.50 -4.29
N TYR A 119 0.93 -1.43 -5.07
CA TYR A 119 1.94 -0.35 -5.12
C TYR A 119 2.06 0.39 -3.79
N LEU A 120 0.96 0.61 -3.08
CA LEU A 120 0.98 1.20 -1.74
C LEU A 120 1.79 0.33 -0.77
N MET A 121 1.49 -0.97 -0.70
CA MET A 121 2.15 -1.91 0.21
C MET A 121 3.63 -2.07 -0.14
N LEU A 122 3.95 -2.25 -1.43
CA LEU A 122 5.33 -2.33 -1.90
C LEU A 122 6.12 -1.05 -1.62
N GLY A 123 5.51 0.11 -1.86
CA GLY A 123 6.11 1.42 -1.63
C GLY A 123 6.32 1.74 -0.15
N SER A 124 5.45 1.25 0.74
CA SER A 124 5.59 1.34 2.19
C SER A 124 6.67 0.41 2.76
N GLY A 125 7.18 -0.52 1.96
CA GLY A 125 8.31 -1.39 2.32
C GLY A 125 7.93 -2.81 2.72
N GLU A 126 6.66 -3.20 2.60
CA GLU A 126 6.19 -4.53 2.99
C GLU A 126 6.82 -5.66 2.13
N GLY A 127 7.14 -5.42 0.86
CA GLY A 127 7.82 -6.40 0.00
C GLY A 127 9.29 -6.65 0.34
N ARG A 128 9.90 -5.91 1.26
CA ARG A 128 11.32 -6.06 1.62
C ARG A 128 11.63 -7.34 2.39
N GLN A 129 10.66 -7.91 3.07
CA GLN A 129 10.83 -9.15 3.82
C GLN A 129 11.11 -10.34 2.90
N VAL A 130 10.50 -10.34 1.73
CA VAL A 130 10.70 -11.40 0.72
C VAL A 130 12.09 -11.35 0.09
N MET A 131 12.69 -10.16 -0.01
CA MET A 131 14.02 -9.97 -0.61
C MET A 131 15.18 -10.20 0.36
N GLY A 132 14.93 -10.74 1.57
CA GLY A 132 15.99 -11.02 2.54
C GLY A 132 16.71 -9.79 3.09
N GLN A 133 16.21 -8.60 2.81
CA GLN A 133 16.77 -7.35 3.31
C GLN A 133 16.09 -6.94 4.62
N PHE A 134 16.31 -7.74 5.68
CA PHE A 134 15.93 -7.37 7.03
C PHE A 134 16.80 -6.25 7.56
N LYS A 135 16.57 -5.02 7.11
CA LYS A 135 16.70 -3.89 8.03
C LYS A 135 15.31 -3.64 8.57
N THR A 136 15.09 -3.93 9.84
CA THR A 136 13.97 -3.41 10.60
C THR A 136 13.99 -1.89 10.49
N VAL A 137 13.40 -1.39 9.43
CA VAL A 137 13.02 0.01 9.39
C VAL A 137 11.82 0.05 10.32
N ASN A 138 11.99 0.59 11.51
CA ASN A 138 10.88 1.06 12.32
C ASN A 138 10.14 2.09 11.46
N ALA A 139 9.26 1.61 10.58
CA ALA A 139 8.66 2.37 9.50
C ALA A 139 7.58 3.33 10.01
N PHE A 140 7.31 3.33 11.29
CA PHE A 140 6.43 4.29 11.93
C PHE A 140 7.05 4.80 13.24
N ASN A 141 8.04 5.66 13.13
CA ASN A 141 8.18 6.74 14.09
C ASN A 141 7.05 7.76 13.82
N ALA A 142 5.82 7.28 13.86
CA ALA A 142 4.68 8.16 13.99
C ALA A 142 4.73 8.69 15.41
N LYS A 143 5.22 9.92 15.58
CA LYS A 143 5.15 10.66 16.85
C LYS A 143 3.69 10.84 17.32
N THR A 144 2.74 10.36 16.56
CA THR A 144 1.31 10.32 16.87
C THR A 144 0.70 9.06 16.30
N SER A 145 0.48 8.05 17.14
CA SER A 145 -0.39 6.93 16.80
C SER A 145 -1.83 7.48 16.77
N PHE A 146 -2.39 7.61 15.57
CA PHE A 146 -3.76 8.04 15.37
C PHE A 146 -4.67 6.82 15.51
N ASP A 147 -5.64 6.88 16.39
CA ASP A 147 -6.67 5.84 16.47
C ASP A 147 -7.74 6.14 15.39
N VAL A 148 -7.78 5.28 14.38
CA VAL A 148 -8.69 5.42 13.23
C VAL A 148 -10.16 5.34 13.66
N PHE A 149 -10.46 4.67 14.78
CA PHE A 149 -11.83 4.46 15.25
C PHE A 149 -12.35 5.59 16.15
N THR A 150 -11.50 6.18 16.96
CA THR A 150 -11.92 7.22 17.92
C THR A 150 -11.64 8.63 17.45
N ARG A 151 -10.86 8.81 16.37
CA ARG A 151 -10.36 10.12 15.89
C ARG A 151 -9.61 10.94 16.95
N GLN A 152 -9.14 10.30 18.00
CA GLN A 152 -8.37 10.95 19.06
C GLN A 152 -6.94 10.40 19.12
N PRO A 153 -5.93 11.23 19.43
CA PRO A 153 -4.58 10.77 19.64
C PRO A 153 -4.54 9.86 20.87
N LYS A 154 -3.90 8.69 20.75
CA LYS A 154 -3.69 7.79 21.89
C LYS A 154 -2.87 8.51 22.96
N PRO A 155 -3.24 8.43 24.25
CA PRO A 155 -2.45 9.01 25.34
C PRO A 155 -1.06 8.35 25.36
N GLN A 156 -0.01 9.17 25.35
CA GLN A 156 1.34 8.67 25.49
C GLN A 156 1.49 7.98 26.84
N ARG A 157 1.86 6.69 26.84
CA ARG A 157 2.28 5.97 28.05
C ARG A 157 3.48 6.72 28.64
N ARG A 158 3.30 7.40 29.76
CA ARG A 158 4.41 7.91 30.56
C ARG A 158 5.31 6.73 30.89
N GLN A 159 6.53 6.71 30.39
CA GLN A 159 7.55 5.80 30.89
C GLN A 159 7.73 6.10 32.37
N GLY A 160 7.38 5.12 33.20
CA GLY A 160 7.53 5.25 34.64
C GLY A 160 8.98 5.47 35.02
N LEU A 161 9.19 6.51 35.79
CA LEU A 161 10.42 6.84 36.47
C LEU A 161 10.67 5.78 37.57
N TRP A 162 11.25 4.63 37.20
CA TRP A 162 11.79 3.67 38.16
C TRP A 162 13.20 3.30 37.77
N SER A 163 14.14 4.19 38.10
CA SER A 163 15.53 3.80 38.24
C SER A 163 16.26 4.90 39.03
N ARG A 164 16.27 4.78 40.34
CA ARG A 164 17.35 5.17 41.26
C ARG A 164 16.85 4.90 42.68
N MET A 165 17.17 3.74 43.20
CA MET A 165 17.65 3.49 44.55
C MET A 165 18.50 2.23 44.48
#